data_889f0ff1d2ab688e2c313cb7e21faecd
#
_entry.id   889f0ff1d2ab688e2c313cb7e21faecd
#
_cell.length_a   1.000
_cell.length_b   1.000
_cell.length_c   1.000
_cell.angle_alpha   90.00
_cell.angle_beta   90.00
_cell.angle_gamma   90.00
#
_symmetry.space_group_name_H-M   'P 1'
#
loop_
_entity.id
_entity.type
_entity.pdbx_description
1 polymer ?
#
loop_
_entity_poly.entity_id
_entity_poly.type
_entity_poly.pdbx_seq_one_letter_code
_entity_poly.pdbx_strand_id
1 'polypeptide(L)'
;MKIRRVESTLALGPFGAWTAACLVLSMGMWGCNPNGAGCGVALGEWTTDTLRLAAGTSVLEVHGRVDVSWRPSTEEPRAILRAGEGVIQGLSLSESSGTLLLEDNNSCHWSRDLSAIPQVELVGVNFAQVQLYGQGDFVMLDTLTHGDLVVEGDEMSGDISLCFAGDTLQLTLPNGIGHAEVKGTAVRFRSFRSGFGDLNARSMNAQQVLIHHGGLGQVNLQPQGYLFLEVAGHGDVHLFGPGQLRDIRRLPGATGEVVEWP
;
A
#
# COMPACT_ATOMS: atom_id res chain seq x y z
N MET A 1 0.01 -27.80 59.85
CA MET A 1 0.19 -28.38 58.50
C MET A 1 1.52 -27.86 57.95
N LYS A 2 2.58 -28.71 58.03
CA LYS A 2 3.97 -28.32 57.72
C LYS A 2 4.25 -28.66 56.24
N ILE A 3 4.53 -27.67 55.44
CA ILE A 3 4.95 -27.88 54.02
C ILE A 3 6.50 -27.95 54.02
N ARG A 4 7.04 -29.13 53.65
CA ARG A 4 8.47 -29.34 53.40
C ARG A 4 8.84 -28.77 52.02
N ARG A 5 9.83 -27.89 51.99
CA ARG A 5 10.57 -27.51 50.79
C ARG A 5 11.55 -28.65 50.47
N VAL A 6 11.46 -29.15 49.22
CA VAL A 6 12.48 -30.03 48.65
C VAL A 6 13.36 -29.19 47.75
N GLU A 7 14.60 -28.93 48.16
CA GLU A 7 15.65 -28.35 47.30
C GLU A 7 16.32 -29.50 46.56
N SER A 8 16.17 -29.56 45.25
CA SER A 8 16.91 -30.48 44.38
C SER A 8 18.05 -29.67 43.72
N THR A 9 19.24 -29.75 44.26
CA THR A 9 20.48 -29.31 43.61
C THR A 9 20.84 -30.32 42.51
N LEU A 10 20.62 -29.94 41.25
CA LEU A 10 21.15 -30.63 40.07
C LEU A 10 22.58 -30.18 39.84
N ALA A 11 23.55 -31.02 40.16
CA ALA A 11 24.96 -30.82 39.78
C ALA A 11 25.11 -31.08 38.28
N LEU A 12 25.31 -30.06 37.50
CA LEU A 12 25.66 -30.15 36.09
C LEU A 12 27.12 -30.57 35.93
N GLY A 13 27.36 -31.81 35.50
CA GLY A 13 28.69 -32.31 35.13
C GLY A 13 29.23 -31.67 33.85
N PRO A 14 30.53 -31.78 33.53
CA PRO A 14 31.17 -31.07 32.40
C PRO A 14 30.67 -31.47 31.00
N PHE A 15 29.76 -32.46 30.89
CA PHE A 15 29.13 -32.84 29.61
C PHE A 15 27.92 -31.98 29.20
N GLY A 16 27.39 -31.15 30.10
CA GLY A 16 26.21 -30.32 29.80
C GLY A 16 26.48 -29.08 28.92
N ALA A 17 27.73 -28.62 28.86
CA ALA A 17 28.09 -27.39 28.15
C ALA A 17 28.12 -27.57 26.62
N TRP A 18 28.45 -28.76 26.13
CA TRP A 18 28.51 -29.03 24.67
C TRP A 18 27.15 -29.30 24.04
N THR A 19 26.22 -29.88 24.78
CA THR A 19 24.86 -30.12 24.28
C THR A 19 24.04 -28.83 24.20
N ALA A 20 24.27 -27.87 25.11
CA ALA A 20 23.60 -26.57 25.05
C ALA A 20 24.08 -25.71 23.85
N ALA A 21 25.39 -25.78 23.51
CA ALA A 21 25.92 -25.08 22.34
C ALA A 21 25.38 -25.63 21.00
N CYS A 22 25.19 -26.94 20.89
CA CYS A 22 24.59 -27.54 19.69
C CYS A 22 23.08 -27.21 19.57
N LEU A 23 22.34 -27.08 20.68
CA LEU A 23 20.91 -26.75 20.65
C LEU A 23 20.67 -25.28 20.24
N VAL A 24 21.55 -24.36 20.65
CA VAL A 24 21.44 -22.94 20.24
C VAL A 24 21.79 -22.73 18.77
N LEU A 25 22.73 -23.52 18.21
CA LEU A 25 23.04 -23.48 16.77
C LEU A 25 21.93 -24.09 15.90
N SER A 26 21.13 -25.03 16.41
CA SER A 26 20.02 -25.62 15.65
C SER A 26 18.75 -24.76 15.64
N MET A 27 18.56 -23.85 16.58
CA MET A 27 17.42 -22.94 16.60
C MET A 27 17.56 -21.74 15.65
N GLY A 28 18.77 -21.46 15.14
CA GLY A 28 19.02 -20.36 14.21
C GLY A 28 18.65 -20.63 12.75
N MET A 29 18.20 -21.83 12.40
CA MET A 29 17.95 -22.23 10.99
C MET A 29 16.46 -22.40 10.63
N TRP A 30 15.51 -22.05 11.48
CA TRP A 30 14.08 -22.26 11.21
C TRP A 30 13.32 -20.97 10.88
N GLY A 31 14.00 -19.99 10.24
CA GLY A 31 13.42 -18.71 9.87
C GLY A 31 13.14 -18.51 8.37
N CYS A 32 13.26 -19.56 7.54
CA CYS A 32 12.94 -19.42 6.12
C CYS A 32 11.50 -19.82 5.84
N ASN A 33 10.68 -18.89 5.38
CA ASN A 33 9.36 -19.20 4.84
C ASN A 33 9.54 -20.17 3.65
N PRO A 34 8.97 -21.40 3.68
CA PRO A 34 9.15 -22.38 2.63
C PRO A 34 8.57 -21.97 1.27
N ASN A 35 7.73 -20.94 1.24
CA ASN A 35 7.03 -20.45 0.03
C ASN A 35 7.67 -19.22 -0.60
N GLY A 36 8.76 -18.68 -0.04
CA GLY A 36 9.43 -17.49 -0.57
C GLY A 36 10.91 -17.73 -0.86
N ALA A 37 11.53 -16.88 -1.69
CA ALA A 37 12.96 -16.91 -1.92
C ALA A 37 13.73 -16.54 -0.65
N GLY A 38 14.54 -17.46 -0.13
CA GLY A 38 15.41 -17.27 1.04
C GLY A 38 16.55 -16.28 0.79
N CYS A 39 17.32 -15.94 1.85
CA CYS A 39 18.37 -14.94 1.82
C CYS A 39 19.54 -15.22 0.84
N GLY A 40 19.71 -16.44 0.40
CA GLY A 40 20.80 -16.85 -0.52
C GLY A 40 20.36 -17.00 -1.97
N VAL A 41 19.11 -16.73 -2.32
CA VAL A 41 18.59 -16.89 -3.67
C VAL A 41 18.91 -15.64 -4.49
N ALA A 42 19.66 -15.82 -5.60
CA ALA A 42 19.93 -14.75 -6.54
C ALA A 42 18.64 -14.33 -7.27
N LEU A 43 18.59 -13.08 -7.73
CA LEU A 43 17.45 -12.56 -8.50
C LEU A 43 17.17 -13.42 -9.75
N GLY A 44 18.22 -13.84 -10.47
CA GLY A 44 18.12 -14.54 -11.75
C GLY A 44 17.73 -13.61 -12.91
N GLU A 45 17.45 -14.20 -14.08
CA GLU A 45 16.93 -13.46 -15.23
C GLU A 45 15.47 -13.06 -15.00
N TRP A 46 15.04 -11.96 -15.64
CA TRP A 46 13.65 -11.54 -15.59
C TRP A 46 12.77 -12.50 -16.40
N THR A 47 11.73 -12.98 -15.76
CA THR A 47 10.73 -13.86 -16.38
C THR A 47 9.33 -13.26 -16.24
N THR A 48 8.41 -13.77 -17.05
CA THR A 48 7.01 -13.33 -17.05
C THR A 48 6.11 -14.54 -16.94
N ASP A 49 5.12 -14.45 -16.06
CA ASP A 49 4.03 -15.43 -15.93
C ASP A 49 2.69 -14.75 -16.08
N THR A 50 1.67 -15.45 -16.57
CA THR A 50 0.33 -14.91 -16.77
C THR A 50 -0.70 -15.84 -16.16
N LEU A 51 -1.49 -15.29 -15.24
CA LEU A 51 -2.55 -16.01 -14.54
C LEU A 51 -3.91 -15.43 -14.94
N ARG A 52 -4.88 -16.30 -15.20
CA ARG A 52 -6.28 -15.89 -15.36
C ARG A 52 -6.88 -15.59 -14.01
N LEU A 53 -7.69 -14.54 -13.96
CA LEU A 53 -8.42 -14.13 -12.76
C LEU A 53 -9.91 -14.44 -12.94
N ALA A 54 -10.61 -14.65 -11.83
CA ALA A 54 -12.05 -14.88 -11.84
C ALA A 54 -12.81 -13.60 -12.21
N ALA A 55 -13.88 -13.76 -12.95
CA ALA A 55 -14.82 -12.67 -13.18
C ALA A 55 -15.58 -12.34 -11.90
N GLY A 56 -15.71 -11.05 -11.58
CA GLY A 56 -16.46 -10.58 -10.40
C GLY A 56 -15.63 -10.29 -9.16
N THR A 57 -14.31 -10.36 -9.27
CA THR A 57 -13.39 -9.82 -8.26
C THR A 57 -13.53 -8.31 -8.16
N SER A 58 -13.84 -7.79 -6.99
CA SER A 58 -14.13 -6.37 -6.76
C SER A 58 -13.23 -5.70 -5.70
N VAL A 59 -12.47 -6.49 -4.97
CA VAL A 59 -11.51 -6.02 -3.96
C VAL A 59 -10.12 -6.49 -4.34
N LEU A 60 -9.15 -5.59 -4.29
CA LEU A 60 -7.72 -5.89 -4.38
C LEU A 60 -7.09 -5.63 -3.02
N GLU A 61 -6.32 -6.59 -2.54
CA GLU A 61 -5.48 -6.45 -1.36
C GLU A 61 -4.03 -6.78 -1.72
N VAL A 62 -3.10 -5.88 -1.41
CA VAL A 62 -1.68 -6.00 -1.79
C VAL A 62 -0.80 -5.94 -0.55
N HIS A 63 0.06 -6.94 -0.35
CA HIS A 63 1.01 -7.00 0.75
C HIS A 63 2.45 -7.18 0.27
N GLY A 64 3.36 -6.52 0.93
CA GLY A 64 4.80 -6.69 0.73
C GLY A 64 5.39 -5.69 -0.27
N ARG A 65 6.43 -6.11 -0.99
CA ARG A 65 7.21 -5.25 -1.87
C ARG A 65 6.99 -5.61 -3.33
N VAL A 66 5.97 -5.02 -3.94
CA VAL A 66 5.56 -5.29 -5.32
C VAL A 66 4.97 -4.04 -5.97
N ASP A 67 5.42 -3.71 -7.16
CA ASP A 67 4.81 -2.67 -7.98
C ASP A 67 3.57 -3.23 -8.68
N VAL A 68 2.46 -2.53 -8.52
CA VAL A 68 1.19 -2.93 -9.13
C VAL A 68 0.75 -1.89 -10.14
N SER A 69 0.54 -2.32 -11.37
CA SER A 69 -0.14 -1.54 -12.38
C SER A 69 -1.52 -2.12 -12.68
N TRP A 70 -2.52 -1.26 -12.74
CA TRP A 70 -3.90 -1.66 -12.96
C TRP A 70 -4.48 -1.01 -14.20
N ARG A 71 -5.02 -1.86 -15.08
CA ARG A 71 -5.71 -1.48 -16.32
C ARG A 71 -7.17 -1.90 -16.24
N PRO A 72 -8.07 -1.05 -15.73
CA PRO A 72 -9.51 -1.31 -15.80
C PRO A 72 -9.93 -1.36 -17.28
N SER A 73 -10.53 -2.46 -17.70
CA SER A 73 -10.97 -2.65 -19.08
C SER A 73 -12.03 -3.74 -19.16
N THR A 74 -12.58 -3.96 -20.35
CA THR A 74 -13.50 -5.07 -20.64
C THR A 74 -12.80 -6.31 -21.18
N GLU A 75 -11.48 -6.34 -21.14
CA GLU A 75 -10.70 -7.51 -21.53
C GLU A 75 -10.91 -8.69 -20.57
N GLU A 76 -10.48 -9.89 -20.99
CA GLU A 76 -10.49 -11.06 -20.11
C GLU A 76 -9.60 -10.82 -18.88
N PRO A 77 -10.14 -11.02 -17.66
CA PRO A 77 -9.42 -10.76 -16.42
C PRO A 77 -8.14 -11.61 -16.31
N ARG A 78 -6.99 -10.96 -16.10
CA ARG A 78 -5.71 -11.62 -15.95
C ARG A 78 -4.73 -10.78 -15.12
N ALA A 79 -3.77 -11.46 -14.51
CA ALA A 79 -2.59 -10.89 -13.89
C ALA A 79 -1.33 -11.30 -14.67
N ILE A 80 -0.47 -10.34 -14.96
CA ILE A 80 0.82 -10.55 -15.62
C ILE A 80 1.90 -10.24 -14.58
N LEU A 81 2.61 -11.27 -14.12
CA LEU A 81 3.67 -11.18 -13.14
C LEU A 81 5.01 -11.09 -13.84
N ARG A 82 5.85 -10.14 -13.46
CA ARG A 82 7.21 -9.98 -13.96
C ARG A 82 8.18 -9.85 -12.79
N ALA A 83 9.12 -10.76 -12.67
CA ALA A 83 10.14 -10.73 -11.62
C ALA A 83 11.35 -11.56 -12.05
N GLY A 84 12.44 -11.47 -11.32
CA GLY A 84 13.56 -12.40 -11.48
C GLY A 84 13.15 -13.82 -11.11
N GLU A 85 13.67 -14.82 -11.81
CA GLU A 85 13.37 -16.26 -11.61
C GLU A 85 13.48 -16.71 -10.16
N GLY A 86 14.44 -16.14 -9.42
CA GLY A 86 14.65 -16.48 -8.01
C GLY A 86 13.62 -15.90 -7.05
N VAL A 87 12.76 -14.97 -7.49
CA VAL A 87 11.76 -14.30 -6.61
C VAL A 87 10.32 -14.44 -7.09
N ILE A 88 10.09 -14.76 -8.36
CA ILE A 88 8.72 -14.85 -8.92
C ILE A 88 7.87 -15.91 -8.19
N GLN A 89 8.49 -17.00 -7.74
CA GLN A 89 7.81 -18.05 -6.98
C GLN A 89 7.38 -17.63 -5.57
N GLY A 90 7.95 -16.55 -5.05
CA GLY A 90 7.55 -15.95 -3.77
C GLY A 90 6.36 -15.01 -3.89
N LEU A 91 5.94 -14.66 -5.11
CA LEU A 91 4.71 -13.93 -5.34
C LEU A 91 3.53 -14.91 -5.28
N SER A 92 2.52 -14.59 -4.51
CA SER A 92 1.29 -15.36 -4.47
C SER A 92 0.09 -14.51 -4.84
N LEU A 93 -0.77 -15.04 -5.70
CA LEU A 93 -2.09 -14.50 -5.99
C LEU A 93 -3.13 -15.51 -5.57
N SER A 94 -4.06 -15.11 -4.73
CA SER A 94 -5.18 -15.93 -4.29
C SER A 94 -6.50 -15.18 -4.40
N GLU A 95 -7.53 -15.87 -4.84
CA GLU A 95 -8.88 -15.29 -4.98
C GLU A 95 -9.83 -15.98 -4.01
N SER A 96 -10.51 -15.20 -3.19
CA SER A 96 -11.52 -15.68 -2.26
C SER A 96 -12.60 -14.65 -2.03
N SER A 97 -13.86 -15.06 -2.12
CA SER A 97 -15.03 -14.23 -1.81
C SER A 97 -15.04 -12.86 -2.50
N GLY A 98 -14.56 -12.78 -3.76
CA GLY A 98 -14.50 -11.54 -4.52
C GLY A 98 -13.30 -10.64 -4.20
N THR A 99 -12.36 -11.10 -3.39
CA THR A 99 -11.09 -10.44 -3.09
C THR A 99 -9.94 -11.15 -3.82
N LEU A 100 -9.10 -10.38 -4.50
CA LEU A 100 -7.80 -10.79 -5.01
C LEU A 100 -6.74 -10.34 -4.01
N LEU A 101 -6.08 -11.31 -3.37
CA LEU A 101 -4.95 -11.07 -2.48
C LEU A 101 -3.65 -11.32 -3.24
N LEU A 102 -2.81 -10.29 -3.33
CA LEU A 102 -1.46 -10.33 -3.87
C LEU A 102 -0.46 -10.16 -2.73
N GLU A 103 0.44 -11.11 -2.59
CA GLU A 103 1.47 -11.08 -1.55
C GLU A 103 2.86 -11.30 -2.13
N ASP A 104 3.81 -10.52 -1.68
CA ASP A 104 5.24 -10.82 -1.83
C ASP A 104 5.75 -11.50 -0.56
N ASN A 105 5.87 -12.81 -0.63
CA ASN A 105 6.37 -13.67 0.45
C ASN A 105 7.89 -13.85 0.44
N ASN A 106 8.60 -13.13 -0.42
CA ASN A 106 10.04 -13.17 -0.46
C ASN A 106 10.64 -12.57 0.80
N SER A 107 11.71 -13.16 1.30
CA SER A 107 12.47 -12.66 2.44
C SER A 107 13.81 -12.09 2.01
N CYS A 108 14.45 -11.32 2.92
CA CYS A 108 15.81 -10.81 2.71
C CYS A 108 15.97 -9.93 1.47
N HIS A 109 15.04 -9.04 1.20
CA HIS A 109 15.15 -8.06 0.09
C HIS A 109 16.48 -7.29 0.11
N TRP A 110 17.02 -7.02 1.30
CA TRP A 110 18.30 -6.32 1.52
C TRP A 110 19.52 -7.06 0.96
N SER A 111 19.43 -8.37 0.72
CA SER A 111 20.52 -9.19 0.18
C SER A 111 20.54 -9.23 -1.36
N ARG A 112 19.60 -8.55 -2.02
CA ARG A 112 19.44 -8.50 -3.47
C ARG A 112 19.52 -7.05 -3.96
N ASP A 113 19.48 -6.87 -5.25
CA ASP A 113 19.31 -5.54 -5.86
C ASP A 113 17.97 -4.95 -5.42
N LEU A 114 18.04 -3.87 -4.64
CA LEU A 114 16.84 -3.20 -4.13
C LEU A 114 16.03 -2.48 -5.20
N SER A 115 16.59 -2.24 -6.39
CA SER A 115 15.86 -1.64 -7.51
C SER A 115 15.04 -2.66 -8.30
N ALA A 116 15.30 -3.95 -8.13
CA ALA A 116 14.60 -5.02 -8.82
C ALA A 116 13.32 -5.42 -8.08
N ILE A 117 12.31 -4.55 -8.10
CA ILE A 117 11.01 -4.79 -7.49
C ILE A 117 10.16 -5.66 -8.43
N PRO A 118 9.54 -6.75 -7.92
CA PRO A 118 8.56 -7.52 -8.69
C PRO A 118 7.42 -6.63 -9.18
N GLN A 119 6.92 -6.89 -10.37
CA GLN A 119 5.86 -6.12 -11.03
C GLN A 119 4.67 -7.01 -11.32
N VAL A 120 3.47 -6.51 -11.04
CA VAL A 120 2.21 -7.19 -11.39
C VAL A 120 1.30 -6.23 -12.14
N GLU A 121 0.94 -6.58 -13.38
CA GLU A 121 -0.07 -5.86 -14.13
C GLU A 121 -1.40 -6.60 -14.06
N LEU A 122 -2.45 -5.93 -13.56
CA LEU A 122 -3.82 -6.43 -13.45
C LEU A 122 -4.65 -5.85 -14.59
N VAL A 123 -5.20 -6.69 -15.45
CA VAL A 123 -5.93 -6.30 -16.65
C VAL A 123 -7.33 -6.86 -16.61
N GLY A 124 -8.32 -6.09 -17.05
CA GLY A 124 -9.70 -6.55 -17.23
C GLY A 124 -10.50 -6.74 -15.94
N VAL A 125 -9.98 -6.27 -14.81
CA VAL A 125 -10.68 -6.29 -13.50
C VAL A 125 -11.11 -4.87 -13.15
N ASN A 126 -12.31 -4.71 -12.62
CA ASN A 126 -12.82 -3.42 -12.14
C ASN A 126 -13.00 -3.50 -10.62
N PHE A 127 -11.99 -3.06 -9.87
CA PHE A 127 -12.06 -3.03 -8.43
C PHE A 127 -12.91 -1.85 -7.95
N ALA A 128 -13.74 -2.10 -6.94
CA ALA A 128 -14.44 -1.06 -6.16
C ALA A 128 -13.63 -0.66 -4.92
N GLN A 129 -12.75 -1.54 -4.46
CA GLN A 129 -11.88 -1.30 -3.30
C GLN A 129 -10.47 -1.81 -3.57
N VAL A 130 -9.48 -1.01 -3.17
CA VAL A 130 -8.04 -1.35 -3.23
C VAL A 130 -7.43 -1.07 -1.87
N GLN A 131 -6.78 -2.07 -1.30
CA GLN A 131 -6.09 -2.01 -0.02
C GLN A 131 -4.60 -2.31 -0.24
N LEU A 132 -3.75 -1.37 0.18
CA LEU A 132 -2.31 -1.40 -0.11
C LEU A 132 -1.52 -1.40 1.22
N TYR A 133 -0.74 -2.45 1.43
CA TYR A 133 0.09 -2.63 2.63
C TYR A 133 1.53 -2.96 2.22
N GLY A 134 2.44 -2.02 2.38
CA GLY A 134 3.86 -2.31 2.15
C GLY A 134 4.60 -1.32 1.25
N GLN A 135 5.51 -1.85 0.43
CA GLN A 135 6.47 -1.07 -0.35
C GLN A 135 6.32 -1.41 -1.83
N GLY A 136 5.92 -0.51 -2.63
CA GLY A 136 5.75 -0.66 -4.06
C GLY A 136 4.75 0.37 -4.56
N ASP A 137 4.88 0.73 -5.82
CA ASP A 137 4.02 1.72 -6.43
C ASP A 137 2.69 1.09 -6.87
N PHE A 138 1.62 1.89 -6.79
CA PHE A 138 0.32 1.52 -7.35
C PHE A 138 -0.09 2.52 -8.43
N VAL A 139 -0.18 2.06 -9.67
CA VAL A 139 -0.42 2.93 -10.82
C VAL A 139 -1.63 2.44 -11.63
N MET A 140 -2.63 3.29 -11.79
CA MET A 140 -3.69 3.05 -12.77
C MET A 140 -3.20 3.47 -14.16
N LEU A 141 -3.14 2.51 -15.09
CA LEU A 141 -2.70 2.74 -16.47
C LEU A 141 -3.82 3.33 -17.34
N ASP A 142 -5.07 3.04 -17.01
CA ASP A 142 -6.26 3.56 -17.69
C ASP A 142 -7.26 4.12 -16.68
N THR A 143 -8.21 4.91 -17.17
CA THR A 143 -9.23 5.54 -16.33
C THR A 143 -10.34 4.55 -15.98
N LEU A 144 -10.65 4.37 -14.70
CA LEU A 144 -11.89 3.72 -14.27
C LEU A 144 -13.05 4.69 -14.52
N THR A 145 -13.99 4.31 -15.38
CA THR A 145 -14.97 5.25 -15.97
C THR A 145 -16.34 5.25 -15.32
N HIS A 146 -16.57 4.52 -14.24
CA HIS A 146 -17.90 4.44 -13.60
C HIS A 146 -17.80 3.90 -12.17
N GLY A 147 -18.87 4.16 -11.39
CA GLY A 147 -19.03 3.65 -10.03
C GLY A 147 -18.23 4.43 -8.98
N ASP A 148 -18.01 3.77 -7.87
CA ASP A 148 -17.23 4.25 -6.75
C ASP A 148 -15.90 3.51 -6.67
N LEU A 149 -14.85 4.20 -6.21
CA LEU A 149 -13.55 3.61 -5.92
C LEU A 149 -13.07 4.06 -4.52
N VAL A 150 -12.75 3.09 -3.69
CA VAL A 150 -12.10 3.30 -2.39
C VAL A 150 -10.68 2.77 -2.47
N VAL A 151 -9.70 3.63 -2.19
CA VAL A 151 -8.28 3.26 -2.09
C VAL A 151 -7.81 3.55 -0.68
N GLU A 152 -7.31 2.53 -0.01
CA GLU A 152 -6.77 2.60 1.34
C GLU A 152 -5.32 2.14 1.32
N GLY A 153 -4.40 2.97 1.79
CA GLY A 153 -2.98 2.61 1.93
C GLY A 153 -2.55 2.84 3.37
N ASP A 154 -2.18 1.78 4.06
CA ASP A 154 -1.66 1.87 5.43
C ASP A 154 -0.19 1.42 5.48
N GLU A 155 0.65 2.19 6.16
CA GLU A 155 2.10 1.97 6.24
C GLU A 155 2.81 1.89 4.87
N MET A 156 2.21 2.52 3.85
CA MET A 156 2.77 2.54 2.49
C MET A 156 4.00 3.44 2.37
N SER A 157 4.98 2.97 1.58
CA SER A 157 6.12 3.81 1.17
C SER A 157 6.23 4.03 -0.35
N GLY A 158 5.47 3.29 -1.16
CA GLY A 158 5.37 3.51 -2.60
C GLY A 158 4.40 4.61 -2.98
N ASP A 159 4.50 5.08 -4.20
CA ASP A 159 3.65 6.14 -4.73
C ASP A 159 2.33 5.58 -5.31
N ILE A 160 1.28 6.41 -5.28
CA ILE A 160 -0.05 6.06 -5.81
C ILE A 160 -0.39 7.00 -6.96
N SER A 161 -0.75 6.46 -8.12
CA SER A 161 -1.27 7.24 -9.25
C SER A 161 -2.65 6.74 -9.68
N LEU A 162 -3.67 7.59 -9.53
CA LEU A 162 -5.06 7.26 -9.80
C LEU A 162 -5.62 8.06 -10.98
N CYS A 163 -6.31 7.37 -11.91
CA CYS A 163 -7.07 7.96 -13.00
C CYS A 163 -8.54 7.52 -12.87
N PHE A 164 -9.45 8.44 -12.52
CA PHE A 164 -10.83 8.12 -12.19
C PHE A 164 -11.83 9.05 -12.88
N ALA A 165 -12.95 8.47 -13.34
CA ALA A 165 -14.07 9.22 -13.89
C ALA A 165 -15.39 8.55 -13.48
N GLY A 166 -15.91 8.84 -12.30
CA GLY A 166 -17.06 8.17 -11.72
C GLY A 166 -17.78 8.99 -10.65
N ASP A 167 -18.49 8.31 -9.78
CA ASP A 167 -19.32 8.95 -8.75
C ASP A 167 -18.49 9.38 -7.53
N THR A 168 -17.88 8.45 -6.84
CA THR A 168 -17.11 8.75 -5.63
C THR A 168 -15.70 8.14 -5.72
N LEU A 169 -14.68 8.97 -5.55
CA LEU A 169 -13.33 8.53 -5.25
C LEU A 169 -13.02 8.83 -3.78
N GLN A 170 -12.66 7.81 -3.03
CA GLN A 170 -12.15 7.95 -1.66
C GLN A 170 -10.71 7.47 -1.58
N LEU A 171 -9.82 8.29 -1.04
CA LEU A 171 -8.41 7.98 -0.81
C LEU A 171 -8.08 8.16 0.68
N THR A 172 -7.73 7.07 1.35
CA THR A 172 -7.43 7.04 2.78
C THR A 172 -5.99 6.60 2.99
N LEU A 173 -5.13 7.51 3.47
CA LEU A 173 -3.70 7.27 3.72
C LEU A 173 -3.35 7.74 5.14
N PRO A 174 -3.71 6.95 6.17
CA PRO A 174 -3.53 7.36 7.57
C PRO A 174 -2.06 7.40 7.97
N ASN A 175 -1.24 6.54 7.39
CA ASN A 175 0.18 6.41 7.66
C ASN A 175 0.96 6.23 6.36
N GLY A 176 2.26 6.49 6.38
CA GLY A 176 3.12 6.26 5.23
C GLY A 176 3.83 7.51 4.74
N ILE A 177 4.72 7.30 3.77
CA ILE A 177 5.57 8.34 3.19
C ILE A 177 5.36 8.51 1.68
N GLY A 178 4.61 7.60 1.03
CA GLY A 178 4.34 7.63 -0.40
C GLY A 178 3.52 8.85 -0.84
N HIS A 179 3.81 9.35 -2.03
CA HIS A 179 3.06 10.42 -2.65
C HIS A 179 1.82 9.89 -3.38
N ALA A 180 0.79 10.72 -3.50
CA ALA A 180 -0.40 10.37 -4.26
C ALA A 180 -0.69 11.40 -5.34
N GLU A 181 -0.86 10.95 -6.57
CA GLU A 181 -1.35 11.74 -7.68
C GLU A 181 -2.75 11.27 -8.09
N VAL A 182 -3.70 12.20 -8.19
CA VAL A 182 -5.09 11.88 -8.52
C VAL A 182 -5.56 12.76 -9.67
N LYS A 183 -6.07 12.13 -10.73
CA LYS A 183 -6.53 12.81 -11.97
C LYS A 183 -7.92 12.34 -12.37
N GLY A 184 -8.66 13.19 -13.08
CA GLY A 184 -9.90 12.86 -13.74
C GLY A 184 -11.10 13.64 -13.23
N THR A 185 -12.25 12.99 -13.11
CA THR A 185 -13.53 13.61 -12.74
C THR A 185 -14.29 12.79 -11.73
N ALA A 186 -14.98 13.44 -10.78
CA ALA A 186 -15.87 12.78 -9.83
C ALA A 186 -17.07 13.68 -9.45
N VAL A 187 -18.17 13.07 -9.03
CA VAL A 187 -19.19 13.81 -8.29
C VAL A 187 -18.60 14.19 -6.91
N ARG A 188 -17.91 13.24 -6.27
CA ARG A 188 -17.32 13.44 -4.95
C ARG A 188 -15.90 12.88 -4.87
N PHE A 189 -14.96 13.72 -4.43
CA PHE A 189 -13.61 13.31 -4.07
C PHE A 189 -13.41 13.49 -2.56
N ARG A 190 -13.01 12.42 -1.88
CA ARG A 190 -12.71 12.43 -0.45
C ARG A 190 -11.28 11.98 -0.21
N SER A 191 -10.54 12.69 0.64
CA SER A 191 -9.23 12.22 1.07
C SER A 191 -9.03 12.43 2.57
N PHE A 192 -8.58 11.37 3.22
CA PHE A 192 -8.09 11.40 4.60
C PHE A 192 -6.59 11.07 4.60
N ARG A 193 -5.77 11.96 5.14
CA ARG A 193 -4.31 11.81 5.16
C ARG A 193 -3.73 12.29 6.48
N SER A 194 -2.77 11.50 7.04
CA SER A 194 -1.98 11.92 8.22
C SER A 194 -0.52 11.49 8.17
N GLY A 195 -0.04 10.95 7.04
CA GLY A 195 1.36 10.59 6.79
C GLY A 195 2.24 11.77 6.34
N PHE A 196 3.39 11.42 5.76
CA PHE A 196 4.41 12.37 5.31
C PHE A 196 4.37 12.70 3.81
N GLY A 197 3.79 11.81 2.99
CA GLY A 197 3.75 11.99 1.54
C GLY A 197 2.86 13.15 1.10
N ASP A 198 3.01 13.61 -0.13
CA ASP A 198 2.21 14.68 -0.70
C ASP A 198 0.96 14.14 -1.40
N LEU A 199 -0.06 14.99 -1.54
CA LEU A 199 -1.21 14.74 -2.41
C LEU A 199 -1.25 15.79 -3.53
N ASN A 200 -1.15 15.34 -4.77
CA ASN A 200 -1.40 16.16 -5.93
C ASN A 200 -2.75 15.79 -6.58
N ALA A 201 -3.78 16.57 -6.31
CA ALA A 201 -5.10 16.42 -6.89
C ALA A 201 -5.53 17.65 -7.71
N ARG A 202 -4.56 18.41 -8.29
CA ARG A 202 -4.84 19.57 -9.15
C ARG A 202 -5.59 19.19 -10.42
N SER A 203 -5.36 17.98 -10.92
CA SER A 203 -6.02 17.48 -12.14
C SER A 203 -7.29 16.67 -11.83
N MET A 204 -7.76 16.69 -10.59
CA MET A 204 -9.01 16.04 -10.17
C MET A 204 -10.15 17.06 -10.13
N ASN A 205 -11.04 16.98 -11.13
CA ASN A 205 -12.22 17.83 -11.21
C ASN A 205 -13.40 17.17 -10.50
N ALA A 206 -13.78 17.66 -9.32
CA ALA A 206 -14.88 17.11 -8.55
C ALA A 206 -15.89 18.20 -8.14
N GLN A 207 -17.19 17.84 -8.13
CA GLN A 207 -18.26 18.75 -7.69
C GLN A 207 -18.21 18.99 -6.17
N GLN A 208 -17.81 17.98 -5.41
CA GLN A 208 -17.60 18.05 -3.97
C GLN A 208 -16.22 17.48 -3.63
N VAL A 209 -15.40 18.29 -2.97
CA VAL A 209 -14.08 17.90 -2.50
C VAL A 209 -14.08 17.96 -0.97
N LEU A 210 -13.79 16.85 -0.31
CA LEU A 210 -13.76 16.72 1.15
C LEU A 210 -12.37 16.22 1.57
N ILE A 211 -11.59 17.07 2.21
CA ILE A 211 -10.21 16.77 2.60
C ILE A 211 -10.07 16.89 4.11
N HIS A 212 -9.54 15.82 4.73
CA HIS A 212 -8.96 15.89 6.07
C HIS A 212 -7.44 15.71 5.94
N HIS A 213 -6.70 16.75 6.32
CA HIS A 213 -5.25 16.79 6.24
C HIS A 213 -4.62 16.88 7.63
N GLY A 214 -4.20 15.73 8.17
CA GLY A 214 -3.53 15.59 9.46
C GLY A 214 -2.01 15.39 9.36
N GLY A 215 -1.47 15.33 8.14
CA GLY A 215 -0.06 14.97 7.87
C GLY A 215 0.91 16.12 7.83
N LEU A 216 2.14 15.79 7.39
CA LEU A 216 3.25 16.72 7.15
C LEU A 216 3.47 17.03 5.66
N GLY A 217 3.03 16.14 4.76
CA GLY A 217 3.14 16.36 3.32
C GLY A 217 2.24 17.49 2.83
N GLN A 218 2.55 18.00 1.64
CA GLN A 218 1.74 19.04 1.00
C GLN A 218 0.48 18.46 0.37
N VAL A 219 -0.56 19.28 0.30
CA VAL A 219 -1.78 18.95 -0.45
C VAL A 219 -2.03 20.02 -1.50
N ASN A 220 -2.07 19.63 -2.77
CA ASN A 220 -2.30 20.50 -3.91
C ASN A 220 -3.68 20.22 -4.53
N LEU A 221 -4.58 21.18 -4.52
CA LEU A 221 -5.97 21.05 -4.96
C LEU A 221 -6.33 22.16 -5.97
N GLN A 222 -7.19 21.81 -6.92
CA GLN A 222 -7.87 22.76 -7.79
C GLN A 222 -9.39 22.50 -7.78
N PRO A 223 -10.10 22.81 -6.66
CA PRO A 223 -11.50 22.50 -6.54
C PRO A 223 -12.33 23.33 -7.52
N GLN A 224 -13.19 22.68 -8.30
CA GLN A 224 -14.11 23.31 -9.22
C GLN A 224 -15.49 23.55 -8.60
N GLY A 225 -15.86 22.75 -7.60
CA GLY A 225 -17.12 22.83 -6.88
C GLY A 225 -16.95 23.19 -5.40
N TYR A 226 -17.77 22.62 -4.55
CA TYR A 226 -17.71 22.81 -3.10
C TYR A 226 -16.46 22.17 -2.50
N LEU A 227 -15.72 22.91 -1.68
CA LEU A 227 -14.59 22.41 -0.90
C LEU A 227 -14.92 22.43 0.60
N PHE A 228 -14.85 21.27 1.26
CA PHE A 228 -14.68 21.15 2.71
C PHE A 228 -13.24 20.72 2.99
N LEU A 229 -12.51 21.54 3.72
CA LEU A 229 -11.11 21.29 4.09
C LEU A 229 -10.94 21.40 5.61
N GLU A 230 -10.48 20.31 6.22
CA GLU A 230 -10.07 20.30 7.62
C GLU A 230 -8.55 20.11 7.70
N VAL A 231 -7.85 21.11 8.24
CA VAL A 231 -6.41 21.08 8.49
C VAL A 231 -6.18 20.73 9.95
N ALA A 232 -5.63 19.54 10.19
CA ALA A 232 -5.30 19.00 11.51
C ALA A 232 -3.79 18.82 11.70
N GLY A 233 -3.01 18.89 10.61
CA GLY A 233 -1.58 18.63 10.59
C GLY A 233 -0.72 19.88 10.44
N HIS A 234 0.51 19.63 9.97
CA HIS A 234 1.55 20.65 9.81
C HIS A 234 1.89 20.93 8.34
N GLY A 235 1.48 20.04 7.42
CA GLY A 235 1.71 20.23 5.99
C GLY A 235 0.79 21.31 5.41
N ASP A 236 1.29 22.01 4.39
CA ASP A 236 0.57 23.11 3.76
C ASP A 236 -0.45 22.61 2.73
N VAL A 237 -1.53 23.36 2.56
CA VAL A 237 -2.54 23.08 1.54
C VAL A 237 -2.53 24.23 0.52
N HIS A 238 -2.24 23.91 -0.72
CA HIS A 238 -2.20 24.84 -1.84
C HIS A 238 -3.49 24.71 -2.66
N LEU A 239 -4.25 25.79 -2.72
CA LEU A 239 -5.49 25.89 -3.49
C LEU A 239 -5.26 26.71 -4.75
N PHE A 240 -5.53 26.11 -5.91
CA PHE A 240 -5.34 26.73 -7.22
C PHE A 240 -6.68 27.10 -7.86
N GLY A 241 -6.69 28.20 -8.63
CA GLY A 241 -7.85 28.65 -9.39
C GLY A 241 -8.85 29.46 -8.58
N PRO A 242 -9.90 30.00 -9.28
CA PRO A 242 -10.89 30.88 -8.66
C PRO A 242 -11.69 30.14 -7.62
N GLY A 243 -11.75 30.72 -6.44
CA GLY A 243 -12.44 30.16 -5.28
C GLY A 243 -13.92 29.89 -5.49
N GLN A 244 -14.34 28.67 -5.25
CA GLN A 244 -15.73 28.27 -5.13
C GLN A 244 -16.18 28.34 -3.66
N LEU A 245 -17.39 27.88 -3.33
CA LEU A 245 -17.85 27.77 -1.96
C LEU A 245 -16.89 26.90 -1.14
N ARG A 246 -16.31 27.47 -0.07
CA ARG A 246 -15.29 26.83 0.76
C ARG A 246 -15.69 26.86 2.22
N ASP A 247 -15.62 25.71 2.89
CA ASP A 247 -15.65 25.59 4.35
C ASP A 247 -14.26 25.09 4.77
N ILE A 248 -13.43 25.97 5.32
CA ILE A 248 -12.06 25.67 5.73
C ILE A 248 -12.01 25.71 7.25
N ARG A 249 -11.65 24.61 7.87
CA ARG A 249 -11.51 24.48 9.32
C ARG A 249 -10.06 24.13 9.66
N ARG A 250 -9.52 24.84 10.65
CA ARG A 250 -8.23 24.51 11.23
C ARG A 250 -8.44 24.01 12.65
N LEU A 251 -7.96 22.79 12.93
CA LEU A 251 -8.06 22.22 14.26
C LEU A 251 -7.00 22.81 15.21
N PRO A 252 -7.26 22.83 16.54
CA PRO A 252 -6.27 23.26 17.52
C PRO A 252 -4.96 22.48 17.41
N GLY A 253 -3.83 23.18 17.33
CA GLY A 253 -2.50 22.59 17.18
C GLY A 253 -2.02 22.40 15.74
N ALA A 254 -2.88 22.56 14.74
CA ALA A 254 -2.47 22.55 13.34
C ALA A 254 -1.65 23.80 13.01
N THR A 255 -0.51 23.61 12.32
CA THR A 255 0.38 24.71 11.88
C THR A 255 0.45 24.83 10.35
N GLY A 256 -0.05 23.83 9.61
CA GLY A 256 -0.09 23.89 8.15
C GLY A 256 -0.85 25.12 7.64
N GLU A 257 -0.34 25.77 6.63
CA GLU A 257 -0.96 26.95 6.04
C GLU A 257 -1.86 26.57 4.86
N VAL A 258 -2.89 27.38 4.62
CA VAL A 258 -3.71 27.29 3.41
C VAL A 258 -3.30 28.46 2.51
N VAL A 259 -2.64 28.16 1.40
CA VAL A 259 -2.11 29.13 0.44
C VAL A 259 -2.98 29.11 -0.82
N GLU A 260 -3.51 30.26 -1.20
CA GLU A 260 -4.33 30.42 -2.40
C GLU A 260 -3.51 30.98 -3.56
N TRP A 261 -3.61 30.33 -4.71
CA TRP A 261 -2.98 30.73 -5.95
C TRP A 261 -4.06 31.12 -6.97
N PRO A 262 -3.92 32.25 -7.66
CA PRO A 262 -4.90 32.71 -8.65
C PRO A 262 -5.03 31.76 -9.86
#